data_cd786e0a777bf1b97972b5ae8b075acd
#
_entry.id   cd786e0a777bf1b97972b5ae8b075acd
#
_cell.length_a   1.000
_cell.length_b   1.000
_cell.length_c   1.000
_cell.angle_alpha   90.00
_cell.angle_beta   90.00
_cell.angle_gamma   90.00
#
_symmetry.space_group_name_H-M   'P 1'
#
loop_
_entity.id
_entity.type
_entity.pdbx_description
1 polymer ?
#
loop_
_entity_poly.entity_id
_entity_poly.type
_entity_poly.pdbx_seq_one_letter_code
_entity_poly.pdbx_strand_id
1 'polypeptide(L)'
;RYRGHGVHSPFVYGLVREAFMFHRLRDGEHCLYDALRRVGIFHQRAVQLQNAFLYCGYRTFSICEGKAEPVRTLPDAEFEKGNSTFVIDEGRGCLQVTPGRENEAKNSTFGLNCAGPYDMVILTRNFPAEDLPAAAARAARTGATLCVMNPYHGSARGEACRRIVREHRSTTVDNRGYLLVFNNHLPKQHFKL
;
A
#
# COMPACT_ATOMS: atom_id res chain seq x y z
N ARG A 1 9.60 22.48 -4.86
CA ARG A 1 10.29 21.16 -4.97
C ARG A 1 11.11 20.96 -3.71
N TYR A 2 10.57 20.26 -2.74
CA TYR A 2 11.33 19.88 -1.53
C TYR A 2 12.33 18.78 -1.90
N ARG A 3 13.58 19.13 -2.11
CA ARG A 3 14.69 18.17 -2.30
C ARG A 3 15.18 17.59 -0.96
N GLY A 4 14.28 17.29 -0.03
CA GLY A 4 14.63 16.78 1.30
C GLY A 4 15.19 17.82 2.28
N HIS A 5 15.42 19.05 1.86
CA HIS A 5 15.81 20.15 2.77
C HIS A 5 14.58 20.56 3.60
N GLY A 6 14.67 20.40 4.92
CA GLY A 6 13.58 20.68 5.86
C GLY A 6 12.88 19.42 6.41
N VAL A 7 13.29 18.22 5.99
CA VAL A 7 12.83 16.97 6.61
C VAL A 7 13.78 16.62 7.76
N HIS A 8 13.33 16.84 8.99
CA HIS A 8 14.14 16.58 10.18
C HIS A 8 14.06 15.12 10.69
N SER A 9 13.28 14.26 10.04
CA SER A 9 13.21 12.83 10.34
C SER A 9 14.23 12.07 9.49
N PRO A 10 15.24 11.41 10.06
CA PRO A 10 16.20 10.60 9.33
C PRO A 10 15.51 9.50 8.50
N PHE A 11 14.45 8.90 9.05
CA PHE A 11 13.64 7.90 8.35
C PHE A 11 12.98 8.47 7.09
N VAL A 12 12.27 9.60 7.22
CA VAL A 12 11.56 10.22 6.08
C VAL A 12 12.56 10.77 5.06
N TYR A 13 13.69 11.32 5.52
CA TYR A 13 14.77 11.74 4.63
C TYR A 13 15.30 10.57 3.78
N GLY A 14 15.59 9.44 4.43
CA GLY A 14 16.00 8.22 3.75
C GLY A 14 14.93 7.72 2.77
N LEU A 15 13.67 7.69 3.19
CA LEU A 15 12.55 7.29 2.33
C LEU A 15 12.43 8.18 1.07
N VAL A 16 12.54 9.50 1.23
CA VAL A 16 12.53 10.43 0.09
C VAL A 16 13.67 10.16 -0.87
N ARG A 17 14.88 10.03 -0.34
CA ARG A 17 16.08 9.82 -1.12
C ARG A 17 16.09 8.46 -1.81
N GLU A 18 15.73 7.41 -1.10
CA GLU A 18 15.91 6.03 -1.54
C GLU A 18 14.69 5.47 -2.31
N ALA A 19 13.52 6.06 -2.14
CA ALA A 19 12.31 5.61 -2.80
C ALA A 19 11.70 6.66 -3.75
N PHE A 20 11.46 7.89 -3.28
CA PHE A 20 10.65 8.84 -4.05
C PHE A 20 11.45 9.60 -5.11
N MET A 21 12.75 9.83 -4.87
CA MET A 21 13.64 10.44 -5.85
C MET A 21 14.25 9.43 -6.82
N PHE A 22 14.11 8.15 -6.54
CA PHE A 22 14.62 7.08 -7.39
C PHE A 22 13.59 6.75 -8.48
N HIS A 23 13.99 6.87 -9.75
CA HIS A 23 13.11 6.63 -10.90
C HIS A 23 13.24 5.22 -11.49
N ARG A 24 14.07 4.37 -10.89
CA ARG A 24 14.29 2.99 -11.31
C ARG A 24 14.00 2.05 -10.16
N LEU A 25 13.60 0.83 -10.48
CA LEU A 25 13.50 -0.23 -9.49
C LEU A 25 14.89 -0.52 -8.90
N ARG A 26 14.94 -0.70 -7.60
CA ARG A 26 16.15 -1.18 -6.91
C ARG A 26 16.29 -2.68 -7.15
N ASP A 27 17.54 -3.17 -7.01
CA ASP A 27 17.81 -4.59 -7.11
C ASP A 27 17.01 -5.37 -6.06
N GLY A 28 16.50 -6.53 -6.45
CA GLY A 28 15.69 -7.40 -5.59
C GLY A 28 14.41 -7.89 -6.24
N GLU A 29 13.50 -8.43 -5.45
CA GLU A 29 12.19 -8.88 -5.90
C GLU A 29 11.26 -7.69 -6.18
N HIS A 30 10.51 -7.78 -7.27
CA HIS A 30 9.62 -6.71 -7.73
C HIS A 30 8.12 -7.08 -7.64
N CYS A 31 7.76 -8.00 -6.74
CA CYS A 31 6.40 -8.53 -6.62
C CYS A 31 5.35 -7.42 -6.39
N LEU A 32 5.65 -6.45 -5.55
CA LEU A 32 4.72 -5.34 -5.33
C LEU A 32 4.58 -4.47 -6.58
N TYR A 33 5.68 -4.17 -7.28
CA TYR A 33 5.64 -3.40 -8.51
C TYR A 33 4.75 -4.09 -9.56
N ASP A 34 4.93 -5.39 -9.79
CA ASP A 34 4.15 -6.14 -10.76
C ASP A 34 2.67 -6.16 -10.39
N ALA A 35 2.35 -6.38 -9.12
CA ALA A 35 0.98 -6.34 -8.62
C ALA A 35 0.34 -4.95 -8.81
N LEU A 36 1.05 -3.87 -8.50
CA LEU A 36 0.57 -2.50 -8.70
C LEU A 36 0.34 -2.18 -10.18
N ARG A 37 1.20 -2.67 -11.08
CA ARG A 37 1.04 -2.49 -12.52
C ARG A 37 -0.20 -3.21 -13.05
N ARG A 38 -0.52 -4.39 -12.50
CA ARG A 38 -1.73 -5.16 -12.88
C ARG A 38 -3.02 -4.43 -12.49
N VAL A 39 -3.05 -3.76 -11.34
CA VAL A 39 -4.21 -2.94 -10.92
C VAL A 39 -4.19 -1.52 -11.51
N GLY A 40 -3.39 -1.28 -12.53
CA GLY A 40 -3.39 -0.04 -13.30
C GLY A 40 -2.67 1.15 -12.66
N ILE A 41 -1.83 0.93 -11.65
CA ILE A 41 -1.01 2.00 -11.07
C ILE A 41 0.10 2.40 -12.05
N PHE A 42 0.29 3.71 -12.26
CA PHE A 42 1.32 4.23 -13.16
C PHE A 42 2.73 3.79 -12.76
N HIS A 43 3.57 3.53 -13.75
CA HIS A 43 4.94 3.03 -13.59
C HIS A 43 5.72 3.77 -12.50
N GLN A 44 5.81 5.10 -12.56
CA GLN A 44 6.60 5.88 -11.60
C GLN A 44 6.12 5.70 -10.15
N ARG A 45 4.80 5.66 -9.92
CA ARG A 45 4.24 5.42 -8.57
C ARG A 45 4.49 4.00 -8.11
N ALA A 46 4.36 3.02 -9.00
CA ALA A 46 4.66 1.63 -8.69
C ALA A 46 6.14 1.45 -8.33
N VAL A 47 7.06 2.09 -9.04
CA VAL A 47 8.50 2.12 -8.71
C VAL A 47 8.74 2.73 -7.33
N GLN A 48 8.14 3.88 -7.04
CA GLN A 48 8.29 4.55 -5.74
C GLN A 48 7.78 3.69 -4.58
N LEU A 49 6.62 3.06 -4.74
CA LEU A 49 6.03 2.20 -3.71
C LEU A 49 6.82 0.91 -3.53
N GLN A 50 7.30 0.29 -4.61
CA GLN A 50 8.20 -0.86 -4.52
C GLN A 50 9.50 -0.51 -3.80
N ASN A 51 10.12 0.61 -4.13
CA ASN A 51 11.35 1.06 -3.48
C ASN A 51 11.11 1.42 -2.00
N ALA A 52 9.97 2.04 -1.67
CA ALA A 52 9.58 2.31 -0.29
C ALA A 52 9.36 1.01 0.51
N PHE A 53 8.74 0.02 -0.11
CA PHE A 53 8.52 -1.30 0.45
C PHE A 53 9.85 -1.98 0.82
N LEU A 54 10.81 -1.97 -0.10
CA LEU A 54 12.15 -2.50 0.14
C LEU A 54 12.94 -1.69 1.19
N TYR A 55 12.84 -0.36 1.14
CA TYR A 55 13.50 0.52 2.11
C TYR A 55 13.02 0.27 3.54
N CYS A 56 11.72 0.01 3.71
CA CYS A 56 11.13 -0.32 5.01
C CYS A 56 11.40 -1.76 5.47
N GLY A 57 12.02 -2.59 4.63
CA GLY A 57 12.25 -4.00 4.94
C GLY A 57 10.99 -4.85 4.97
N TYR A 58 9.92 -4.41 4.29
CA TYR A 58 8.64 -5.13 4.24
C TYR A 58 8.75 -6.38 3.38
N ARG A 59 7.95 -7.39 3.72
CA ARG A 59 7.92 -8.70 3.04
C ARG A 59 6.54 -9.08 2.53
N THR A 60 5.49 -8.54 3.14
CA THR A 60 4.11 -8.89 2.86
C THR A 60 3.28 -7.65 2.54
N PHE A 61 2.38 -7.76 1.57
CA PHE A 61 1.48 -6.67 1.23
C PHE A 61 0.10 -7.18 0.82
N SER A 62 -0.88 -6.29 0.89
CA SER A 62 -2.23 -6.49 0.35
C SER A 62 -2.63 -5.28 -0.46
N ILE A 63 -3.30 -5.51 -1.60
CA ILE A 63 -3.89 -4.45 -2.43
C ILE A 63 -5.40 -4.63 -2.39
N CYS A 64 -6.11 -3.61 -1.91
CA CYS A 64 -7.56 -3.61 -1.76
C CYS A 64 -8.19 -2.64 -2.75
N GLU A 65 -9.03 -3.18 -3.62
CA GLU A 65 -9.96 -2.42 -4.45
C GLU A 65 -11.32 -2.42 -3.77
N GLY A 66 -12.15 -1.42 -4.02
CA GLY A 66 -13.53 -1.42 -3.55
C GLY A 66 -14.32 -2.55 -4.20
N LYS A 67 -15.61 -2.66 -3.89
CA LYS A 67 -16.53 -3.66 -4.50
C LYS A 67 -16.29 -3.67 -6.00
N ALA A 68 -15.61 -4.70 -6.49
CA ALA A 68 -15.20 -4.83 -7.86
C ALA A 68 -16.44 -5.05 -8.72
N GLU A 69 -16.59 -4.28 -9.78
CA GLU A 69 -17.11 -4.87 -11.01
C GLU A 69 -16.12 -5.97 -11.43
N PRO A 70 -16.60 -7.10 -11.99
CA PRO A 70 -15.74 -8.23 -12.28
C PRO A 70 -14.57 -7.79 -13.14
N VAL A 71 -13.38 -7.91 -12.61
CA VAL A 71 -12.13 -7.69 -13.33
C VAL A 71 -12.18 -8.65 -14.53
N ARG A 72 -12.12 -8.11 -15.73
CA ARG A 72 -11.98 -8.94 -16.96
C ARG A 72 -10.75 -9.82 -16.74
N THR A 73 -11.01 -11.10 -16.59
CA THR A 73 -9.99 -12.15 -16.56
C THR A 73 -9.14 -12.02 -17.82
N LEU A 74 -7.90 -11.59 -17.63
CA LEU A 74 -6.88 -11.83 -18.64
C LEU A 74 -6.56 -13.32 -18.62
N PRO A 75 -6.41 -13.97 -19.77
CA PRO A 75 -6.18 -15.41 -19.85
C PRO A 75 -4.90 -15.79 -19.09
N ASP A 76 -4.96 -16.96 -18.47
CA ASP A 76 -3.90 -17.63 -17.71
C ASP A 76 -2.54 -17.50 -18.42
N ALA A 77 -1.70 -16.62 -17.94
CA ALA A 77 -0.29 -16.65 -18.24
C ALA A 77 0.39 -17.34 -17.07
N GLU A 78 0.85 -18.54 -17.30
CA GLU A 78 1.69 -19.33 -16.43
C GLU A 78 2.82 -18.48 -15.87
N PHE A 79 2.81 -18.26 -14.56
CA PHE A 79 3.90 -17.64 -13.84
C PHE A 79 4.60 -18.70 -12.99
N GLU A 80 5.39 -19.53 -13.65
CA GLU A 80 6.48 -20.24 -12.99
C GLU A 80 7.71 -19.32 -13.01
N LYS A 81 8.01 -18.69 -11.85
CA LYS A 81 9.38 -18.45 -11.35
C LYS A 81 9.34 -17.64 -10.06
N GLY A 82 9.70 -18.29 -8.98
CA GLY A 82 9.86 -17.66 -7.66
C GLY A 82 8.73 -18.06 -6.70
N ASN A 83 9.09 -18.55 -5.53
CA ASN A 83 8.22 -19.08 -4.45
C ASN A 83 7.22 -18.03 -3.86
N SER A 84 6.44 -17.36 -4.69
CA SER A 84 5.40 -16.42 -4.27
C SER A 84 4.06 -16.92 -4.80
N THR A 85 3.24 -17.45 -3.93
CA THR A 85 1.87 -17.86 -4.30
C THR A 85 0.97 -16.64 -4.33
N PHE A 86 0.44 -16.32 -5.51
CA PHE A 86 -0.57 -15.27 -5.67
C PHE A 86 -1.94 -15.90 -5.44
N VAL A 87 -2.63 -15.49 -4.40
CA VAL A 87 -4.04 -15.85 -4.20
C VAL A 87 -4.88 -14.68 -4.69
N ILE A 88 -5.54 -14.86 -5.83
CA ILE A 88 -6.57 -13.95 -6.30
C ILE A 88 -7.88 -14.45 -5.69
N ASP A 89 -8.40 -13.74 -4.71
CA ASP A 89 -9.75 -13.99 -4.22
C ASP A 89 -10.74 -13.32 -5.16
N GLU A 90 -11.33 -14.10 -6.07
CA GLU A 90 -12.22 -13.66 -7.15
C GLU A 90 -13.53 -13.00 -6.67
N GLY A 91 -13.75 -12.92 -5.37
CA GLY A 91 -14.97 -12.35 -4.80
C GLY A 91 -14.85 -10.92 -4.26
N ARG A 92 -13.65 -10.34 -4.09
CA ARG A 92 -13.48 -9.13 -3.27
C ARG A 92 -12.37 -8.17 -3.65
N GLY A 93 -11.75 -8.26 -4.79
CA GLY A 93 -10.76 -7.28 -5.23
C GLY A 93 -9.56 -7.10 -4.29
N CYS A 94 -9.13 -8.15 -3.59
CA CYS A 94 -7.95 -8.13 -2.75
C CYS A 94 -6.89 -9.05 -3.32
N LEU A 95 -5.76 -8.49 -3.75
CA LEU A 95 -4.59 -9.25 -4.16
C LEU A 95 -3.69 -9.46 -2.95
N GLN A 96 -3.50 -10.71 -2.56
CA GLN A 96 -2.64 -11.09 -1.43
C GLN A 96 -1.40 -11.81 -1.96
N VAL A 97 -0.23 -11.36 -1.52
CA VAL A 97 1.02 -12.06 -1.82
C VAL A 97 1.69 -12.45 -0.51
N THR A 98 1.78 -13.75 -0.25
CA THR A 98 2.56 -14.30 0.85
C THR A 98 3.74 -15.10 0.30
N PRO A 99 4.98 -14.83 0.72
CA PRO A 99 6.12 -15.67 0.34
C PRO A 99 6.02 -17.03 1.04
N GLY A 100 5.95 -18.09 0.24
CA GLY A 100 6.28 -19.47 0.59
C GLY A 100 5.72 -20.03 1.91
N ARG A 101 4.39 -20.19 2.05
CA ARG A 101 3.78 -21.21 2.91
C ARG A 101 2.67 -21.91 2.12
N GLU A 102 2.98 -23.12 1.69
CA GLU A 102 1.97 -24.07 1.25
C GLU A 102 1.14 -24.50 2.47
N ASN A 103 -0.19 -24.59 2.25
CA ASN A 103 -1.18 -25.17 3.14
C ASN A 103 -1.65 -24.33 4.34
N GLU A 104 -2.46 -23.30 4.09
CA GLU A 104 -3.55 -22.91 5.01
C GLU A 104 -4.54 -21.93 4.34
N ALA A 105 -5.08 -22.31 3.18
CA ALA A 105 -6.16 -21.56 2.53
C ALA A 105 -7.45 -22.40 2.54
N LYS A 106 -8.04 -22.59 3.71
CA LYS A 106 -9.45 -23.03 3.82
C LYS A 106 -10.07 -22.32 5.02
N ASN A 107 -11.11 -21.55 4.74
CA ASN A 107 -12.03 -20.80 5.61
C ASN A 107 -11.68 -19.33 5.86
N SER A 108 -12.03 -18.48 4.93
CA SER A 108 -12.22 -17.06 5.24
C SER A 108 -13.66 -16.66 4.96
N THR A 109 -14.40 -16.58 6.03
CA THR A 109 -15.73 -15.99 6.11
C THR A 109 -15.63 -14.47 5.98
N PHE A 110 -16.43 -13.91 5.13
CA PHE A 110 -16.85 -12.54 4.90
C PHE A 110 -16.46 -11.48 5.95
N GLY A 111 -15.66 -10.49 5.56
CA GLY A 111 -15.40 -9.26 6.31
C GLY A 111 -14.14 -8.62 5.77
N LEU A 112 -14.09 -7.29 5.61
CA LEU A 112 -12.94 -6.43 5.23
C LEU A 112 -11.56 -7.00 5.62
N ASN A 113 -11.14 -8.07 4.98
CA ASN A 113 -9.92 -8.81 5.30
C ASN A 113 -8.64 -8.23 4.67
N CYS A 114 -8.64 -6.91 4.39
CA CYS A 114 -7.42 -6.21 3.97
C CYS A 114 -6.40 -6.01 5.11
N ALA A 115 -6.59 -6.64 6.25
CA ALA A 115 -5.73 -6.49 7.41
C ALA A 115 -5.42 -7.84 8.06
N GLY A 116 -4.86 -8.72 7.26
CA GLY A 116 -4.04 -9.78 7.78
C GLY A 116 -2.75 -9.20 8.38
N PRO A 117 -1.82 -10.03 8.84
CA PRO A 117 -0.51 -9.59 9.32
C PRO A 117 0.37 -9.14 8.15
N TYR A 118 -0.10 -8.15 7.37
CA TYR A 118 0.66 -7.56 6.27
C TYR A 118 1.49 -6.39 6.77
N ASP A 119 2.70 -6.24 6.22
CA ASP A 119 3.56 -5.09 6.49
C ASP A 119 2.99 -3.83 5.84
N MET A 120 2.36 -3.98 4.65
CA MET A 120 1.80 -2.88 3.90
C MET A 120 0.43 -3.21 3.32
N VAL A 121 -0.54 -2.32 3.51
CA VAL A 121 -1.88 -2.40 2.92
C VAL A 121 -2.07 -1.22 1.98
N ILE A 122 -2.43 -1.49 0.73
CA ILE A 122 -2.62 -0.49 -0.31
C ILE A 122 -4.08 -0.44 -0.71
N LEU A 123 -4.70 0.71 -0.51
CA LEU A 123 -6.07 0.99 -0.91
C LEU A 123 -6.05 1.73 -2.23
N THR A 124 -6.59 1.11 -3.28
CA THR A 124 -6.62 1.72 -4.61
C THR A 124 -7.57 2.91 -4.66
N ARG A 125 -7.58 3.60 -5.78
CA ARG A 125 -8.50 4.73 -6.01
C ARG A 125 -9.97 4.33 -5.87
N ASN A 126 -10.31 3.08 -6.20
CA ASN A 126 -11.69 2.55 -6.19
C ASN A 126 -12.16 2.12 -4.80
N PHE A 127 -11.28 2.08 -3.81
CA PHE A 127 -11.65 1.76 -2.43
C PHE A 127 -12.59 2.84 -1.87
N PRO A 128 -13.74 2.48 -1.26
CA PRO A 128 -14.75 3.43 -0.79
C PRO A 128 -14.18 4.44 0.20
N ALA A 129 -14.54 5.71 0.03
CA ALA A 129 -14.04 6.79 0.90
C ALA A 129 -14.56 6.66 2.33
N GLU A 130 -15.78 6.20 2.50
CA GLU A 130 -16.44 5.94 3.78
C GLU A 130 -15.74 4.86 4.61
N ASP A 131 -15.08 3.90 3.97
CA ASP A 131 -14.38 2.79 4.63
C ASP A 131 -12.92 3.11 4.99
N LEU A 132 -12.37 4.22 4.49
CA LEU A 132 -10.98 4.63 4.76
C LEU A 132 -10.66 4.76 6.26
N PRO A 133 -11.51 5.38 7.12
CA PRO A 133 -11.22 5.48 8.55
C PRO A 133 -11.17 4.11 9.24
N ALA A 134 -12.06 3.19 8.86
CA ALA A 134 -12.07 1.83 9.40
C ALA A 134 -10.82 1.05 8.98
N ALA A 135 -10.40 1.18 7.72
CA ALA A 135 -9.16 0.57 7.22
C ALA A 135 -7.92 1.13 7.94
N ALA A 136 -7.87 2.45 8.19
CA ALA A 136 -6.78 3.09 8.93
C ALA A 136 -6.71 2.61 10.39
N ALA A 137 -7.87 2.52 11.07
CA ALA A 137 -7.94 1.99 12.43
C ALA A 137 -7.48 0.53 12.51
N ARG A 138 -7.79 -0.27 11.49
CA ARG A 138 -7.37 -1.67 11.41
C ARG A 138 -5.87 -1.77 11.16
N ALA A 139 -5.31 -1.02 10.21
CA ALA A 139 -3.88 -0.98 9.96
C ALA A 139 -3.10 -0.55 11.22
N ALA A 140 -3.62 0.41 11.98
CA ALA A 140 -3.03 0.82 13.25
C ALA A 140 -2.99 -0.31 14.30
N ARG A 141 -4.03 -1.16 14.36
CA ARG A 141 -4.06 -2.31 15.28
C ARG A 141 -3.09 -3.43 14.90
N THR A 142 -2.84 -3.63 13.62
CA THR A 142 -1.95 -4.69 13.11
C THR A 142 -0.51 -4.22 12.93
N GLY A 143 -0.24 -2.93 13.08
CA GLY A 143 1.09 -2.35 12.81
C GLY A 143 1.41 -2.18 11.34
N ALA A 144 0.45 -2.44 10.43
CA ALA A 144 0.66 -2.32 9.00
C ALA A 144 0.80 -0.86 8.54
N THR A 145 1.68 -0.60 7.59
CA THR A 145 1.69 0.69 6.89
C THR A 145 0.54 0.74 5.90
N LEU A 146 -0.31 1.76 6.02
CA LEU A 146 -1.40 2.01 5.09
C LEU A 146 -0.95 2.95 3.97
N CYS A 147 -1.21 2.56 2.73
CA CYS A 147 -1.04 3.40 1.54
C CYS A 147 -2.41 3.69 0.92
N VAL A 148 -2.84 4.94 0.93
CA VAL A 148 -4.08 5.37 0.27
C VAL A 148 -3.72 6.01 -1.06
N MET A 149 -4.08 5.35 -2.16
CA MET A 149 -3.87 5.88 -3.51
C MET A 149 -4.82 7.03 -3.81
N ASN A 150 -4.34 8.03 -4.53
CA ASN A 150 -5.13 9.19 -4.97
C ASN A 150 -5.93 9.83 -3.82
N PRO A 151 -5.28 10.31 -2.74
CA PRO A 151 -5.94 10.79 -1.52
C PRO A 151 -6.86 11.99 -1.77
N TYR A 152 -6.64 12.72 -2.86
CA TYR A 152 -7.44 13.91 -3.23
C TYR A 152 -8.47 13.64 -4.34
N HIS A 153 -8.75 12.36 -4.62
CA HIS A 153 -9.77 12.02 -5.61
C HIS A 153 -11.18 12.20 -5.04
N GLY A 154 -11.74 13.39 -5.26
CA GLY A 154 -13.03 13.79 -4.72
C GLY A 154 -12.97 14.35 -3.28
N SER A 155 -14.01 15.10 -2.91
CA SER A 155 -14.08 15.80 -1.61
C SER A 155 -14.15 14.83 -0.43
N ALA A 156 -15.01 13.80 -0.51
CA ALA A 156 -15.20 12.82 0.57
C ALA A 156 -13.91 12.07 0.88
N ARG A 157 -13.17 11.61 -0.16
CA ARG A 157 -11.89 10.93 0.03
C ARG A 157 -10.84 11.85 0.63
N GLY A 158 -10.75 13.09 0.14
CA GLY A 158 -9.83 14.09 0.69
C GLY A 158 -10.13 14.43 2.14
N GLU A 159 -11.41 14.49 2.53
CA GLU A 159 -11.80 14.72 3.92
C GLU A 159 -11.44 13.53 4.82
N ALA A 160 -11.74 12.31 4.39
CA ALA A 160 -11.36 11.09 5.10
C ALA A 160 -9.84 11.01 5.30
N CYS A 161 -9.04 11.32 4.28
CA CYS A 161 -7.58 11.35 4.40
C CYS A 161 -7.08 12.44 5.36
N ARG A 162 -7.65 13.64 5.32
CA ARG A 162 -7.33 14.70 6.29
C ARG A 162 -7.67 14.29 7.73
N ARG A 163 -8.80 13.61 7.91
CA ARG A 163 -9.19 13.07 9.22
C ARG A 163 -8.18 12.03 9.70
N ILE A 164 -7.81 11.06 8.84
CA ILE A 164 -6.79 10.06 9.16
C ILE A 164 -5.49 10.72 9.61
N VAL A 165 -4.97 11.70 8.85
CA VAL A 165 -3.73 12.42 9.20
C VAL A 165 -3.86 13.12 10.56
N ARG A 166 -4.99 13.76 10.83
CA ARG A 166 -5.23 14.48 12.09
C ARG A 166 -5.28 13.54 13.30
N GLU A 167 -5.94 12.39 13.16
CA GLU A 167 -6.17 11.43 14.25
C GLU A 167 -5.01 10.45 14.44
N HIS A 168 -4.18 10.27 13.42
CA HIS A 168 -3.07 9.32 13.44
C HIS A 168 -1.99 9.71 14.45
N ARG A 169 -1.36 8.71 15.10
CA ARG A 169 -0.40 8.91 16.18
C ARG A 169 1.07 8.78 15.80
N SER A 170 1.35 8.36 14.57
CA SER A 170 2.70 8.18 14.05
C SER A 170 2.94 9.04 12.79
N THR A 171 4.02 8.79 12.08
CA THR A 171 4.41 9.56 10.89
C THR A 171 3.49 9.29 9.71
N THR A 172 3.13 10.35 8.99
CA THR A 172 2.42 10.27 7.71
C THR A 172 3.18 11.03 6.63
N VAL A 173 3.16 10.52 5.41
CA VAL A 173 3.83 11.12 4.25
C VAL A 173 2.85 11.23 3.10
N ASP A 174 2.55 12.46 2.70
CA ASP A 174 1.68 12.79 1.57
C ASP A 174 2.54 13.13 0.35
N ASN A 175 2.50 12.27 -0.64
CA ASN A 175 3.18 12.45 -1.93
C ASN A 175 2.17 12.75 -3.06
N ARG A 176 1.11 13.51 -2.76
CA ARG A 176 0.04 13.90 -3.69
C ARG A 176 -0.62 12.75 -4.47
N GLY A 177 0.15 11.78 -4.94
CA GLY A 177 -0.35 10.59 -5.63
C GLY A 177 -0.81 9.49 -4.68
N TYR A 178 -0.29 9.47 -3.48
CA TYR A 178 -0.64 8.54 -2.40
C TYR A 178 -0.28 9.13 -1.04
N LEU A 179 -1.00 8.69 -0.02
CA LEU A 179 -0.76 8.99 1.39
C LEU A 179 -0.25 7.73 2.07
N LEU A 180 0.96 7.78 2.63
CA LEU A 180 1.51 6.73 3.51
C LEU A 180 1.21 7.09 4.97
N VAL A 181 0.66 6.12 5.69
CA VAL A 181 0.33 6.20 7.11
C VAL A 181 1.12 5.10 7.81
N PHE A 182 2.23 5.47 8.44
CA PHE A 182 3.10 4.52 9.11
C PHE A 182 2.54 4.18 10.49
N ASN A 183 2.52 2.90 10.84
CA ASN A 183 2.12 2.38 12.14
C ASN A 183 3.33 1.76 12.84
N ASN A 184 4.39 2.53 12.92
CA ASN A 184 5.63 2.19 13.59
C ASN A 184 5.83 3.11 14.82
N HIS A 185 6.93 2.95 15.53
CA HIS A 185 7.26 3.75 16.71
C HIS A 185 7.78 5.17 16.41
N LEU A 186 7.61 5.64 15.18
CA LEU A 186 8.01 6.99 14.81
C LEU A 186 7.08 8.04 15.44
N PRO A 187 7.61 9.22 15.79
CA PRO A 187 6.80 10.29 16.37
C PRO A 187 5.75 10.78 15.36
N LYS A 188 4.67 11.37 15.90
CA LYS A 188 3.63 11.99 15.07
C LYS A 188 4.21 13.17 14.29
N GLN A 189 4.31 13.02 12.99
CA GLN A 189 4.73 14.05 12.04
C GLN A 189 3.98 13.88 10.73
N HIS A 190 3.71 14.98 10.04
CA HIS A 190 3.07 14.96 8.73
C HIS A 190 3.95 15.69 7.72
N PHE A 191 4.40 14.95 6.72
CA PHE A 191 5.24 15.47 5.63
C PHE A 191 4.43 15.55 4.34
N LYS A 192 4.53 16.69 3.67
CA LYS A 192 4.01 16.90 2.30
C LYS A 192 5.19 17.05 1.35
N LEU A 193 5.23 16.21 0.31
CA LEU A 193 6.32 16.13 -0.66
C LEU A 193 5.92 16.67 -2.04
#